data_ae5d93423a0b94c9793a3293bd630b18
#
_entry.id   ae5d93423a0b94c9793a3293bd630b18
#
_cell.length_a   1.000
_cell.length_b   1.000
_cell.length_c   1.000
_cell.angle_alpha   90.00
_cell.angle_beta   90.00
_cell.angle_gamma   90.00
#
_symmetry.space_group_name_H-M   'P 1'
#
loop_
_entity.id
_entity.type
_entity.pdbx_description
1 polymer ?
#
loop_
_entity_poly.entity_id
_entity_poly.type
_entity_poly.pdbx_seq_one_letter_code
_entity_poly.pdbx_strand_id
1 'polypeptide(L)'
;SLFILQANVTNEEVSMKKNIKHFFLLTALAAGTIHFVNRFINMTADIKNILKAENGNFYDWKNGQIYYTKRGSGSPLLLIHDLDPVSSSYEWCKVIRKLEKKHTVYTLDLLGCGRSAKPYLTYTNYLYVQLVTDFIQNVIGEKTDIIASNESISFVTLACNMNKDLANSIIAINPTSLKELHITTDKYASVKKTLLELPVIGTFLYNIKVSNTNITKDFREEYYARPQLVSSKLIDAYYEAAHMNFSHGKYLMASMEANYTKNSIEHALKKLETPIYVIESRNMKDAIAIADSYKKTNSRNEIVYLSNCKKYPQLEIADKVVEAIDMFLK
;
A
#
# COMPACT_ATOMS: atom_id res chain seq x y z
N SER A 1 -65.76 11.33 23.55
CA SER A 1 -64.63 10.36 23.48
C SER A 1 -63.90 10.32 22.13
N LEU A 2 -64.61 10.48 21.00
CA LEU A 2 -63.99 10.49 19.66
C LEU A 2 -63.11 11.76 19.40
N PHE A 3 -63.49 12.94 19.90
CA PHE A 3 -62.73 14.18 19.73
C PHE A 3 -61.36 14.15 20.44
N ILE A 4 -61.26 13.45 21.58
CA ILE A 4 -60.01 13.34 22.33
C ILE A 4 -59.04 12.36 21.61
N LEU A 5 -59.56 11.31 20.98
CA LEU A 5 -58.76 10.39 20.16
C LEU A 5 -58.22 11.04 18.89
N GLN A 6 -59.01 11.83 18.20
CA GLN A 6 -58.55 12.57 17.01
C GLN A 6 -57.49 13.64 17.35
N ALA A 7 -57.65 14.36 18.46
CA ALA A 7 -56.65 15.34 18.92
C ALA A 7 -55.30 14.70 19.32
N ASN A 8 -55.34 13.50 19.91
CA ASN A 8 -54.11 12.77 20.26
C ASN A 8 -53.38 12.23 19.01
N VAL A 9 -54.10 11.70 18.02
CA VAL A 9 -53.49 11.22 16.78
C VAL A 9 -52.84 12.36 15.98
N THR A 10 -53.48 13.53 15.92
CA THR A 10 -52.89 14.72 15.24
C THR A 10 -51.68 15.26 15.97
N ASN A 11 -51.64 15.23 17.31
CA ASN A 11 -50.48 15.66 18.09
C ASN A 11 -49.30 14.69 17.94
N GLU A 12 -49.54 13.37 17.90
CA GLU A 12 -48.51 12.38 17.65
C GLU A 12 -47.92 12.51 16.24
N GLU A 13 -48.73 12.70 15.22
CA GLU A 13 -48.27 12.96 13.83
C GLU A 13 -47.42 14.23 13.71
N VAL A 14 -47.84 15.32 14.36
CA VAL A 14 -47.09 16.58 14.37
C VAL A 14 -45.75 16.40 15.11
N SER A 15 -45.74 15.71 16.26
CA SER A 15 -44.53 15.40 17.00
C SER A 15 -43.58 14.52 16.20
N MET A 16 -44.09 13.46 15.54
CA MET A 16 -43.30 12.57 14.70
C MET A 16 -42.68 13.33 13.50
N LYS A 17 -43.44 14.18 12.80
CA LYS A 17 -42.94 15.03 11.72
C LYS A 17 -41.86 16.00 12.18
N LYS A 18 -41.99 16.58 13.40
CA LYS A 18 -40.99 17.46 14.00
C LYS A 18 -39.71 16.69 14.34
N ASN A 19 -39.82 15.50 14.93
CA ASN A 19 -38.68 14.64 15.26
C ASN A 19 -37.93 14.18 14.01
N ILE A 20 -38.63 13.83 12.94
CA ILE A 20 -38.05 13.49 11.65
C ILE A 20 -37.29 14.68 11.06
N LYS A 21 -37.86 15.91 11.09
CA LYS A 21 -37.16 17.11 10.62
C LYS A 21 -35.89 17.39 11.44
N HIS A 22 -35.94 17.24 12.77
CA HIS A 22 -34.76 17.41 13.63
C HIS A 22 -33.70 16.34 13.32
N PHE A 23 -34.10 15.10 13.12
CA PHE A 23 -33.18 14.03 12.74
C PHE A 23 -32.49 14.35 11.43
N PHE A 24 -33.21 14.74 10.38
CA PHE A 24 -32.62 15.14 9.10
C PHE A 24 -31.70 16.35 9.22
N LEU A 25 -32.07 17.36 10.01
CA LEU A 25 -31.24 18.53 10.27
C LEU A 25 -29.93 18.16 10.96
N LEU A 26 -29.98 17.36 12.01
CA LEU A 26 -28.80 16.88 12.73
C LEU A 26 -27.89 16.03 11.84
N THR A 27 -28.48 15.13 11.02
CA THR A 27 -27.73 14.32 10.05
C THR A 27 -27.03 15.19 9.01
N ALA A 28 -27.73 16.20 8.47
CA ALA A 28 -27.14 17.14 7.51
C ALA A 28 -26.03 17.99 8.12
N LEU A 29 -26.19 18.46 9.37
CA LEU A 29 -25.14 19.18 10.08
C LEU A 29 -23.92 18.28 10.36
N ALA A 30 -24.13 17.04 10.80
CA ALA A 30 -23.05 16.08 10.99
C ALA A 30 -22.30 15.78 9.69
N ALA A 31 -23.03 15.52 8.61
CA ALA A 31 -22.42 15.29 7.29
C ALA A 31 -21.64 16.51 6.79
N GLY A 32 -22.19 17.71 6.98
CA GLY A 32 -21.52 18.98 6.64
C GLY A 32 -20.23 19.19 7.43
N THR A 33 -20.26 18.91 8.74
CA THR A 33 -19.08 19.00 9.60
C THR A 33 -18.00 18.00 9.19
N ILE A 34 -18.37 16.74 8.95
CA ILE A 34 -17.45 15.70 8.49
C ILE A 34 -16.85 16.09 7.13
N HIS A 35 -17.66 16.59 6.20
CA HIS A 35 -17.17 17.05 4.90
C HIS A 35 -16.15 18.19 5.04
N PHE A 36 -16.43 19.17 5.91
CA PHE A 36 -15.52 20.28 6.18
C PHE A 36 -14.19 19.78 6.78
N VAL A 37 -14.24 18.88 7.75
CA VAL A 37 -13.03 18.26 8.36
C VAL A 37 -12.22 17.51 7.30
N ASN A 38 -12.87 16.67 6.47
CA ASN A 38 -12.20 15.95 5.40
C ASN A 38 -11.51 16.91 4.41
N ARG A 39 -12.19 18.01 4.04
CA ARG A 39 -11.63 19.02 3.13
C ARG A 39 -10.43 19.73 3.77
N PHE A 40 -10.52 20.09 5.05
CA PHE A 40 -9.42 20.72 5.78
C PHE A 40 -8.19 19.81 5.86
N ILE A 41 -8.38 18.54 6.19
CA ILE A 41 -7.30 17.53 6.21
C ILE A 41 -6.61 17.47 4.85
N ASN A 42 -7.37 17.34 3.76
CA ASN A 42 -6.82 17.24 2.41
C ASN A 42 -6.07 18.51 1.97
N MET A 43 -6.51 19.70 2.40
CA MET A 43 -5.83 20.97 2.08
C MET A 43 -4.53 21.17 2.86
N THR A 44 -4.40 20.56 4.03
CA THR A 44 -3.24 20.74 4.92
C THR A 44 -2.23 19.61 4.83
N ALA A 45 -2.61 18.46 4.31
CA ALA A 45 -1.80 17.25 4.32
C ALA A 45 -0.50 17.36 3.51
N ASP A 46 -0.50 18.15 2.43
CA ASP A 46 0.63 18.29 1.51
C ASP A 46 1.45 19.59 1.69
N ILE A 47 1.21 20.33 2.79
CA ILE A 47 1.91 21.60 3.06
C ILE A 47 3.43 21.42 3.13
N LYS A 48 3.89 20.27 3.62
CA LYS A 48 5.33 19.99 3.79
C LYS A 48 6.04 19.64 2.48
N ASN A 49 5.29 19.28 1.43
CA ASN A 49 5.79 19.00 0.07
C ASN A 49 6.99 18.04 0.02
N ILE A 50 7.05 17.02 0.89
CA ILE A 50 8.18 16.09 0.97
C ILE A 50 8.28 15.24 -0.28
N LEU A 51 7.15 14.71 -0.74
CA LEU A 51 7.08 13.87 -1.94
C LEU A 51 7.09 14.71 -3.22
N LYS A 52 6.47 15.88 -3.22
CA LYS A 52 6.43 16.79 -4.38
C LYS A 52 7.79 17.41 -4.71
N ALA A 53 8.70 17.50 -3.72
CA ALA A 53 10.05 18.02 -3.94
C ALA A 53 10.94 17.09 -4.78
N GLU A 54 10.56 15.83 -4.98
CA GLU A 54 11.29 14.88 -5.80
C GLU A 54 10.84 14.95 -7.26
N ASN A 55 11.76 15.29 -8.15
CA ASN A 55 11.50 15.26 -9.59
C ASN A 55 11.48 13.83 -10.11
N GLY A 56 10.38 13.44 -10.74
CA GLY A 56 10.22 12.15 -11.38
C GLY A 56 9.51 12.27 -12.72
N ASN A 57 9.17 11.13 -13.28
CA ASN A 57 8.48 11.01 -14.55
C ASN A 57 7.10 10.39 -14.32
N PHE A 58 6.24 10.48 -15.34
CA PHE A 58 4.96 9.81 -15.35
C PHE A 58 4.88 8.87 -16.55
N TYR A 59 4.43 7.65 -16.30
CA TYR A 59 4.10 6.67 -17.32
C TYR A 59 2.57 6.66 -17.48
N ASP A 60 2.11 6.98 -18.69
CA ASP A 60 0.69 6.98 -19.03
C ASP A 60 0.21 5.53 -19.19
N TRP A 61 -0.27 4.95 -18.08
CA TRP A 61 -0.81 3.60 -18.06
C TRP A 61 -2.32 3.62 -18.23
N LYS A 62 -2.91 2.54 -18.75
CA LYS A 62 -4.35 2.45 -19.10
C LYS A 62 -5.33 2.82 -17.97
N ASN A 63 -4.93 2.68 -16.70
CA ASN A 63 -5.77 3.02 -15.54
C ASN A 63 -5.35 4.32 -14.84
N GLY A 64 -4.42 5.08 -15.41
CA GLY A 64 -3.97 6.36 -14.89
C GLY A 64 -2.46 6.51 -14.89
N GLN A 65 -1.99 7.70 -14.60
CA GLN A 65 -0.58 8.03 -14.60
C GLN A 65 0.15 7.37 -13.41
N ILE A 66 1.27 6.74 -13.70
CA ILE A 66 2.15 6.09 -12.74
C ILE A 66 3.41 6.94 -12.58
N TYR A 67 3.60 7.47 -11.37
CA TYR A 67 4.82 8.19 -11.04
C TYR A 67 6.00 7.22 -10.88
N TYR A 68 7.15 7.57 -11.45
CA TYR A 68 8.37 6.80 -11.28
C TYR A 68 9.61 7.68 -11.32
N THR A 69 10.72 7.18 -10.78
CA THR A 69 12.04 7.80 -10.93
C THR A 69 12.99 6.82 -11.62
N LYS A 70 13.99 7.38 -12.30
CA LYS A 70 15.11 6.64 -12.92
C LYS A 70 16.40 7.33 -12.53
N ARG A 71 17.33 6.61 -11.90
CA ARG A 71 18.58 7.16 -11.38
C ARG A 71 19.75 6.20 -11.59
N GLY A 72 20.97 6.76 -11.73
CA GLY A 72 22.17 5.95 -11.86
C GLY A 72 22.39 5.39 -13.26
N SER A 73 23.32 4.46 -13.36
CA SER A 73 23.69 3.76 -14.60
C SER A 73 24.18 2.36 -14.28
N GLY A 74 24.02 1.42 -15.21
CA GLY A 74 24.32 0.00 -15.06
C GLY A 74 23.10 -0.87 -15.30
N SER A 75 23.14 -2.12 -14.86
CA SER A 75 22.01 -3.06 -14.99
C SER A 75 20.72 -2.50 -14.36
N PRO A 76 19.56 -2.70 -15.00
CA PRO A 76 18.30 -2.19 -14.47
C PRO A 76 17.91 -2.89 -13.16
N LEU A 77 17.43 -2.09 -12.21
CA LEU A 77 16.97 -2.53 -10.90
C LEU A 77 15.66 -1.83 -10.56
N LEU A 78 14.57 -2.59 -10.41
CA LEU A 78 13.25 -2.08 -10.10
C LEU A 78 12.94 -2.25 -8.62
N LEU A 79 12.62 -1.15 -7.91
CA LEU A 79 12.23 -1.14 -6.51
C LEU A 79 10.73 -0.90 -6.40
N ILE A 80 10.01 -1.87 -5.81
CA ILE A 80 8.55 -1.83 -5.63
C ILE A 80 8.24 -1.79 -4.13
N HIS A 81 7.63 -0.68 -3.67
CA HIS A 81 7.25 -0.47 -2.27
C HIS A 81 6.09 -1.39 -1.85
N ASP A 82 5.84 -1.50 -0.55
CA ASP A 82 4.70 -2.24 0.00
C ASP A 82 3.36 -1.71 -0.53
N LEU A 83 2.42 -2.60 -0.77
CA LEU A 83 1.07 -2.22 -1.20
C LEU A 83 0.26 -1.75 0.00
N ASP A 84 0.26 -0.45 0.23
CA ASP A 84 -0.52 0.21 1.29
C ASP A 84 -0.84 1.65 0.84
N PRO A 85 -2.04 2.18 1.09
CA PRO A 85 -2.41 3.56 0.74
C PRO A 85 -1.48 4.64 1.29
N VAL A 86 -0.77 4.36 2.39
CA VAL A 86 0.22 5.29 2.99
C VAL A 86 1.61 5.17 2.36
N SER A 87 1.85 4.12 1.56
CA SER A 87 3.16 3.82 0.97
C SER A 87 3.41 4.61 -0.32
N SER A 88 4.68 4.76 -0.64
CA SER A 88 5.19 5.31 -1.89
C SER A 88 6.64 4.87 -2.08
N SER A 89 7.25 5.20 -3.21
CA SER A 89 8.69 4.96 -3.44
C SER A 89 9.61 5.66 -2.44
N TYR A 90 9.09 6.56 -1.58
CA TYR A 90 9.83 7.11 -0.44
C TYR A 90 10.37 6.03 0.50
N GLU A 91 9.76 4.85 0.52
CA GLU A 91 10.23 3.67 1.24
C GLU A 91 11.70 3.33 0.92
N TRP A 92 12.18 3.67 -0.25
CA TRP A 92 13.54 3.40 -0.74
C TRP A 92 14.53 4.53 -0.53
N CYS A 93 14.12 5.66 0.06
CA CYS A 93 14.88 6.91 0.14
C CYS A 93 16.29 6.76 0.76
N LYS A 94 16.50 5.76 1.64
CA LYS A 94 17.79 5.54 2.30
C LYS A 94 18.73 4.60 1.52
N VAL A 95 18.21 3.78 0.62
CA VAL A 95 19.00 2.79 -0.15
C VAL A 95 19.33 3.23 -1.57
N ILE A 96 18.47 4.05 -2.19
CA ILE A 96 18.63 4.48 -3.61
C ILE A 96 20.03 5.02 -3.90
N ARG A 97 20.54 5.97 -3.09
CA ARG A 97 21.85 6.61 -3.32
C ARG A 97 23.05 5.64 -3.35
N LYS A 98 22.89 4.47 -2.76
CA LYS A 98 23.92 3.43 -2.77
C LYS A 98 23.77 2.52 -3.97
N LEU A 99 22.54 2.14 -4.29
CA LEU A 99 22.21 1.25 -5.40
C LEU A 99 22.47 1.95 -6.76
N GLU A 100 22.16 3.25 -6.89
CA GLU A 100 22.38 4.02 -8.14
C GLU A 100 23.86 4.14 -8.58
N LYS A 101 24.80 3.79 -7.69
CA LYS A 101 26.23 3.74 -8.03
C LYS A 101 26.61 2.57 -8.93
N LYS A 102 25.79 1.53 -8.95
CA LYS A 102 26.05 0.27 -9.66
C LYS A 102 24.94 -0.11 -10.65
N HIS A 103 23.75 0.45 -10.44
CA HIS A 103 22.53 0.08 -11.15
C HIS A 103 21.81 1.29 -11.74
N THR A 104 21.08 1.08 -12.81
CA THR A 104 20.01 1.98 -13.23
C THR A 104 18.78 1.68 -12.38
N VAL A 105 18.58 2.43 -11.30
CA VAL A 105 17.53 2.20 -10.30
C VAL A 105 16.23 2.86 -10.76
N TYR A 106 15.19 2.05 -10.93
CA TYR A 106 13.83 2.49 -11.14
C TYR A 106 13.04 2.34 -9.84
N THR A 107 12.26 3.35 -9.48
CA THR A 107 11.25 3.24 -8.43
C THR A 107 9.92 3.69 -9.00
N LEU A 108 8.81 3.10 -8.58
CA LEU A 108 7.49 3.59 -8.94
C LEU A 108 6.61 3.72 -7.70
N ASP A 109 5.67 4.66 -7.74
CA ASP A 109 4.53 4.65 -6.84
C ASP A 109 3.45 3.79 -7.48
N LEU A 110 2.98 2.75 -6.79
CA LEU A 110 1.93 1.86 -7.30
C LEU A 110 0.62 2.64 -7.54
N LEU A 111 -0.21 2.19 -8.47
CA LEU A 111 -1.54 2.77 -8.68
C LEU A 111 -2.31 2.76 -7.35
N GLY A 112 -2.93 3.86 -6.99
CA GLY A 112 -3.60 4.01 -5.69
C GLY A 112 -2.70 4.53 -4.56
N CYS A 113 -1.37 4.62 -4.77
CA CYS A 113 -0.37 5.01 -3.78
C CYS A 113 0.37 6.29 -4.19
N GLY A 114 0.95 6.98 -3.20
CA GLY A 114 1.85 8.11 -3.39
C GLY A 114 1.37 9.14 -4.41
N ARG A 115 2.24 9.44 -5.39
CA ARG A 115 2.02 10.44 -6.47
C ARG A 115 1.29 9.88 -7.70
N SER A 116 1.13 8.56 -7.78
CA SER A 116 0.39 7.91 -8.85
C SER A 116 -1.11 8.16 -8.77
N ALA A 117 -1.80 8.00 -9.90
CA ALA A 117 -3.25 8.14 -9.97
C ALA A 117 -3.95 7.20 -8.97
N LYS A 118 -5.09 7.66 -8.46
CA LYS A 118 -5.92 6.93 -7.49
C LYS A 118 -7.36 6.82 -8.00
N PRO A 119 -7.58 6.12 -9.15
CA PRO A 119 -8.90 6.03 -9.76
C PRO A 119 -9.90 5.25 -8.89
N TYR A 120 -11.19 5.56 -9.08
CA TYR A 120 -12.28 4.79 -8.51
C TYR A 120 -12.43 3.46 -9.26
N LEU A 121 -11.83 2.41 -8.71
CA LEU A 121 -11.92 1.04 -9.23
C LEU A 121 -11.70 0.00 -8.13
N THR A 122 -11.92 -1.27 -8.43
CA THR A 122 -11.53 -2.36 -7.53
C THR A 122 -10.06 -2.71 -7.80
N TYR A 123 -9.22 -2.48 -6.81
CA TYR A 123 -7.81 -2.83 -6.85
C TYR A 123 -7.65 -4.32 -6.56
N THR A 124 -7.17 -5.07 -7.56
CA THR A 124 -6.97 -6.51 -7.45
C THR A 124 -5.49 -6.86 -7.59
N ASN A 125 -5.09 -8.02 -7.10
CA ASN A 125 -3.72 -8.50 -7.29
C ASN A 125 -3.33 -8.51 -8.77
N TYR A 126 -4.19 -8.99 -9.66
CA TYR A 126 -3.93 -9.03 -11.11
C TYR A 126 -3.81 -7.64 -11.77
N LEU A 127 -4.42 -6.61 -11.20
CA LEU A 127 -4.21 -5.23 -11.65
C LEU A 127 -2.73 -4.86 -11.52
N TYR A 128 -2.09 -5.22 -10.41
CA TYR A 128 -0.68 -4.96 -10.16
C TYR A 128 0.25 -5.89 -10.95
N VAL A 129 -0.16 -7.15 -11.19
CA VAL A 129 0.54 -8.04 -12.13
C VAL A 129 0.66 -7.37 -13.49
N GLN A 130 -0.43 -6.82 -14.01
CA GLN A 130 -0.43 -6.09 -15.29
C GLN A 130 0.42 -4.83 -15.23
N LEU A 131 0.29 -4.02 -14.16
CA LEU A 131 1.07 -2.79 -13.99
C LEU A 131 2.57 -3.07 -14.04
N VAL A 132 3.04 -4.04 -13.26
CA VAL A 132 4.48 -4.40 -13.21
C VAL A 132 4.95 -4.93 -14.56
N THR A 133 4.15 -5.78 -15.18
CA THR A 133 4.47 -6.32 -16.52
C THR A 133 4.59 -5.21 -17.57
N ASP A 134 3.58 -4.34 -17.66
CA ASP A 134 3.54 -3.25 -18.64
C ASP A 134 4.65 -2.22 -18.35
N PHE A 135 4.96 -1.93 -17.07
CA PHE A 135 6.01 -1.00 -16.69
C PHE A 135 7.40 -1.53 -17.11
N ILE A 136 7.70 -2.79 -16.85
CA ILE A 136 8.98 -3.40 -17.25
C ILE A 136 9.11 -3.40 -18.78
N GLN A 137 8.06 -3.80 -19.48
CA GLN A 137 8.10 -3.90 -20.96
C GLN A 137 8.18 -2.53 -21.66
N ASN A 138 7.45 -1.52 -21.16
CA ASN A 138 7.29 -0.25 -21.87
C ASN A 138 8.21 0.87 -21.35
N VAL A 139 8.67 0.80 -20.09
CA VAL A 139 9.50 1.84 -19.48
C VAL A 139 10.94 1.39 -19.30
N ILE A 140 11.17 0.16 -18.82
CA ILE A 140 12.53 -0.39 -18.64
C ILE A 140 13.02 -0.96 -19.98
N GLY A 141 12.21 -1.77 -20.66
CA GLY A 141 12.48 -2.31 -22.00
C GLY A 141 13.39 -3.54 -22.03
N GLU A 142 13.83 -4.04 -20.88
CA GLU A 142 14.72 -5.21 -20.77
C GLU A 142 14.47 -5.97 -19.45
N LYS A 143 14.98 -7.20 -19.34
CA LYS A 143 14.95 -7.95 -18.08
C LYS A 143 15.63 -7.16 -16.98
N THR A 144 14.98 -7.09 -15.81
CA THR A 144 15.46 -6.34 -14.67
C THR A 144 15.57 -7.20 -13.42
N ASP A 145 16.40 -6.83 -12.46
CA ASP A 145 16.28 -7.34 -11.11
C ASP A 145 15.16 -6.59 -10.39
N ILE A 146 14.36 -7.29 -9.60
CA ILE A 146 13.22 -6.69 -8.90
C ILE A 146 13.39 -6.84 -7.40
N ILE A 147 13.33 -5.73 -6.67
CA ILE A 147 13.23 -5.74 -5.21
C ILE A 147 11.84 -5.28 -4.84
N ALA A 148 11.13 -6.09 -4.11
CA ALA A 148 9.79 -5.76 -3.65
C ALA A 148 9.62 -6.07 -2.17
N SER A 149 8.76 -5.30 -1.49
CA SER A 149 8.53 -5.48 -0.06
C SER A 149 7.12 -5.95 0.24
N ASN A 150 7.01 -6.73 1.30
CA ASN A 150 5.78 -7.20 1.93
C ASN A 150 4.75 -7.78 0.93
N GLU A 151 3.54 -7.19 0.82
CA GLU A 151 2.47 -7.70 -0.03
C GLU A 151 2.80 -7.64 -1.53
N SER A 152 3.67 -6.71 -1.93
CA SER A 152 4.04 -6.53 -3.34
C SER A 152 4.73 -7.75 -3.96
N ILE A 153 5.33 -8.61 -3.14
CA ILE A 153 5.92 -9.88 -3.58
C ILE A 153 4.90 -10.77 -4.27
N SER A 154 3.63 -10.70 -3.86
CA SER A 154 2.59 -11.57 -4.41
C SER A 154 2.38 -11.35 -5.90
N PHE A 155 2.16 -10.11 -6.32
CA PHE A 155 1.93 -9.81 -7.73
C PHE A 155 3.23 -9.80 -8.56
N VAL A 156 4.38 -9.50 -7.96
CA VAL A 156 5.68 -9.67 -8.63
C VAL A 156 5.96 -11.14 -8.95
N THR A 157 5.74 -12.03 -8.00
CA THR A 157 5.87 -13.49 -8.20
C THR A 157 4.96 -13.99 -9.32
N LEU A 158 3.70 -13.55 -9.33
CA LEU A 158 2.75 -13.91 -10.38
C LEU A 158 3.15 -13.35 -11.75
N ALA A 159 3.58 -12.08 -11.83
CA ALA A 159 4.04 -11.47 -13.07
C ALA A 159 5.22 -12.25 -13.68
N CYS A 160 6.23 -12.55 -12.87
CA CYS A 160 7.41 -13.31 -13.33
C CYS A 160 7.10 -14.77 -13.66
N ASN A 161 6.12 -15.40 -12.97
CA ASN A 161 5.68 -16.74 -13.35
C ASN A 161 4.88 -16.76 -14.66
N MET A 162 4.13 -15.69 -14.95
CA MET A 162 3.38 -15.58 -16.23
C MET A 162 4.27 -15.17 -17.40
N ASN A 163 5.31 -14.40 -17.17
CA ASN A 163 6.27 -13.96 -18.17
C ASN A 163 7.71 -14.10 -17.64
N LYS A 164 8.41 -15.12 -18.11
CA LYS A 164 9.79 -15.46 -17.70
C LYS A 164 10.84 -14.44 -18.16
N ASP A 165 10.46 -13.54 -19.07
CA ASP A 165 11.35 -12.52 -19.61
C ASP A 165 11.28 -11.19 -18.87
N LEU A 166 10.54 -11.10 -17.75
CA LEU A 166 10.43 -9.89 -16.95
C LEU A 166 11.63 -9.69 -16.03
N ALA A 167 12.09 -10.74 -15.35
CA ALA A 167 13.08 -10.57 -14.29
C ALA A 167 14.25 -11.57 -14.38
N ASN A 168 15.45 -11.09 -14.05
CA ASN A 168 16.61 -11.92 -13.81
C ASN A 168 16.54 -12.57 -12.43
N SER A 169 16.20 -11.78 -11.42
CA SER A 169 16.02 -12.22 -10.04
C SER A 169 14.96 -11.37 -9.31
N ILE A 170 14.45 -11.91 -8.20
CA ILE A 170 13.53 -11.22 -7.29
C ILE A 170 14.17 -11.22 -5.90
N ILE A 171 14.26 -10.04 -5.28
CA ILE A 171 14.61 -9.91 -3.87
C ILE A 171 13.35 -9.53 -3.10
N ALA A 172 12.92 -10.41 -2.22
CA ALA A 172 11.74 -10.26 -1.39
C ALA A 172 12.14 -9.76 0.00
N ILE A 173 11.72 -8.54 0.36
CA ILE A 173 11.97 -7.99 1.70
C ILE A 173 10.74 -8.21 2.56
N ASN A 174 10.88 -8.97 3.65
CA ASN A 174 9.80 -9.32 4.58
C ASN A 174 8.51 -9.73 3.85
N PRO A 175 8.54 -10.75 2.99
CA PRO A 175 7.37 -11.13 2.21
C PRO A 175 6.18 -11.52 3.09
N THR A 176 4.99 -11.14 2.68
CA THR A 176 3.75 -11.56 3.34
C THR A 176 3.63 -13.07 3.37
N SER A 177 3.14 -13.64 4.49
CA SER A 177 3.01 -15.09 4.63
C SER A 177 2.13 -15.71 3.56
N LEU A 178 2.50 -16.90 3.06
CA LEU A 178 1.69 -17.62 2.06
C LEU A 178 0.27 -17.90 2.57
N LYS A 179 0.13 -18.12 3.89
CA LYS A 179 -1.18 -18.30 4.54
C LYS A 179 -2.05 -17.04 4.45
N GLU A 180 -1.48 -15.87 4.68
CA GLU A 180 -2.20 -14.60 4.59
C GLU A 180 -2.58 -14.27 3.14
N LEU A 181 -1.72 -14.54 2.17
CA LEU A 181 -1.99 -14.36 0.76
C LEU A 181 -3.09 -15.30 0.24
N HIS A 182 -3.36 -16.41 0.93
CA HIS A 182 -4.41 -17.37 0.58
C HIS A 182 -5.82 -16.93 1.04
N ILE A 183 -5.92 -15.83 1.82
CA ILE A 183 -7.22 -15.33 2.29
C ILE A 183 -8.03 -14.84 1.08
N THR A 184 -9.22 -15.38 0.93
CA THR A 184 -10.16 -15.00 -0.13
C THR A 184 -11.16 -13.96 0.33
N THR A 185 -11.87 -13.36 -0.61
CA THR A 185 -13.00 -12.47 -0.32
C THR A 185 -14.12 -13.25 0.36
N ASP A 186 -14.73 -12.65 1.38
CA ASP A 186 -15.92 -13.20 2.04
C ASP A 186 -17.22 -12.69 1.37
N LYS A 187 -18.38 -13.24 1.79
CA LYS A 187 -19.68 -12.83 1.25
C LYS A 187 -20.05 -11.36 1.51
N TYR A 188 -19.35 -10.70 2.44
CA TYR A 188 -19.58 -9.30 2.79
C TYR A 188 -18.53 -8.36 2.17
N ALA A 189 -17.58 -8.88 1.39
CA ALA A 189 -16.50 -8.09 0.80
C ALA A 189 -17.01 -6.89 -0.02
N SER A 190 -18.03 -7.10 -0.86
CA SER A 190 -18.65 -6.04 -1.65
C SER A 190 -19.29 -4.95 -0.76
N VAL A 191 -19.96 -5.33 0.32
CA VAL A 191 -20.61 -4.40 1.25
C VAL A 191 -19.56 -3.59 2.00
N LYS A 192 -18.51 -4.24 2.53
CA LYS A 192 -17.38 -3.57 3.21
C LYS A 192 -16.74 -2.55 2.28
N LYS A 193 -16.42 -2.98 1.04
CA LYS A 193 -15.83 -2.10 0.03
C LYS A 193 -16.70 -0.89 -0.24
N THR A 194 -18.00 -1.10 -0.55
CA THR A 194 -18.94 -0.02 -0.85
C THR A 194 -19.04 0.98 0.31
N LEU A 195 -19.09 0.52 1.56
CA LEU A 195 -19.16 1.40 2.74
C LEU A 195 -17.92 2.30 2.86
N LEU A 196 -16.73 1.75 2.65
CA LEU A 196 -15.46 2.50 2.71
C LEU A 196 -15.28 3.46 1.52
N GLU A 197 -15.96 3.21 0.41
CA GLU A 197 -15.93 4.09 -0.77
C GLU A 197 -16.90 5.27 -0.68
N LEU A 198 -17.83 5.28 0.27
CA LEU A 198 -18.79 6.39 0.41
C LEU A 198 -18.08 7.75 0.52
N PRO A 199 -18.62 8.80 -0.14
CA PRO A 199 -17.93 10.10 -0.25
C PRO A 199 -17.59 10.76 1.08
N VAL A 200 -18.51 10.77 2.04
CA VAL A 200 -18.36 11.48 3.32
C VAL A 200 -17.85 10.54 4.40
N ILE A 201 -18.59 9.47 4.67
CA ILE A 201 -18.29 8.53 5.75
C ILE A 201 -17.04 7.72 5.45
N GLY A 202 -16.92 7.17 4.25
CA GLY A 202 -15.75 6.39 3.84
C GLY A 202 -14.47 7.23 3.85
N THR A 203 -14.53 8.48 3.38
CA THR A 203 -13.39 9.41 3.45
C THR A 203 -13.02 9.73 4.90
N PHE A 204 -14.00 9.89 5.77
CA PHE A 204 -13.75 10.14 7.20
C PHE A 204 -13.07 8.94 7.88
N LEU A 205 -13.58 7.74 7.65
CA LEU A 205 -12.98 6.49 8.18
C LEU A 205 -11.54 6.31 7.65
N TYR A 206 -11.33 6.58 6.37
CA TYR A 206 -10.01 6.58 5.77
C TYR A 206 -9.07 7.57 6.47
N ASN A 207 -9.49 8.84 6.62
CA ASN A 207 -8.67 9.88 7.26
C ASN A 207 -8.33 9.57 8.72
N ILE A 208 -9.23 8.89 9.45
CA ILE A 208 -8.91 8.38 10.79
C ILE A 208 -7.82 7.31 10.70
N LYS A 209 -7.99 6.31 9.83
CA LYS A 209 -7.05 5.19 9.68
C LYS A 209 -5.65 5.67 9.32
N VAL A 210 -5.53 6.60 8.38
CA VAL A 210 -4.26 7.14 7.90
C VAL A 210 -3.88 8.48 8.56
N SER A 211 -4.39 8.75 9.76
CA SER A 211 -4.03 9.95 10.52
C SER A 211 -2.54 9.92 10.93
N ASN A 212 -1.96 11.10 11.10
CA ASN A 212 -0.56 11.23 11.56
C ASN A 212 -0.31 10.44 12.85
N THR A 213 -1.27 10.45 13.78
CA THR A 213 -1.20 9.71 15.05
C THR A 213 -1.14 8.21 14.82
N ASN A 214 -2.00 7.65 13.97
CA ASN A 214 -2.02 6.23 13.69
C ASN A 214 -0.78 5.78 12.91
N ILE A 215 -0.37 6.54 11.88
CA ILE A 215 0.89 6.26 11.17
C ILE A 215 2.08 6.28 12.14
N THR A 216 2.14 7.26 13.04
CA THR A 216 3.21 7.34 14.05
C THR A 216 3.20 6.13 14.97
N LYS A 217 2.01 5.71 15.41
CA LYS A 217 1.84 4.54 16.27
C LYS A 217 2.31 3.28 15.54
N ASP A 218 1.84 3.04 14.32
CA ASP A 218 2.21 1.87 13.52
C ASP A 218 3.73 1.80 13.30
N PHE A 219 4.37 2.93 12.97
CA PHE A 219 5.82 2.97 12.80
C PHE A 219 6.58 2.68 14.10
N ARG A 220 6.13 3.18 15.24
CA ARG A 220 6.84 3.01 16.52
C ARG A 220 6.59 1.66 17.18
N GLU A 221 5.39 1.11 17.05
CA GLU A 221 5.02 -0.13 17.74
C GLU A 221 5.22 -1.35 16.86
N GLU A 222 4.86 -1.26 15.56
CA GLU A 222 4.80 -2.42 14.68
C GLU A 222 5.94 -2.48 13.65
N TYR A 223 6.32 -1.32 13.04
CA TYR A 223 7.18 -1.34 11.86
C TYR A 223 8.67 -1.19 12.17
N TYR A 224 9.04 -0.63 13.32
CA TYR A 224 10.43 -0.42 13.73
C TYR A 224 10.77 -1.20 15.00
N ALA A 225 11.92 -1.86 15.02
CA ALA A 225 12.48 -2.46 16.24
C ALA A 225 13.04 -1.37 17.17
N ARG A 226 13.43 -0.23 16.62
CA ARG A 226 14.01 0.91 17.32
C ARG A 226 13.15 2.17 17.11
N PRO A 227 12.08 2.36 17.92
CA PRO A 227 11.12 3.47 17.76
C PRO A 227 11.74 4.87 17.76
N GLN A 228 12.89 5.04 18.41
CA GLN A 228 13.63 6.32 18.46
C GLN A 228 14.21 6.74 17.11
N LEU A 229 14.32 5.84 16.13
CA LEU A 229 14.77 6.14 14.77
C LEU A 229 13.65 6.66 13.86
N VAL A 230 12.41 6.61 14.31
CA VAL A 230 11.25 7.12 13.57
C VAL A 230 11.28 8.65 13.59
N SER A 231 11.62 9.25 12.46
CA SER A 231 11.69 10.71 12.31
C SER A 231 10.33 11.29 11.92
N SER A 232 10.09 12.56 12.32
CA SER A 232 8.89 13.29 11.89
C SER A 232 8.79 13.39 10.37
N LYS A 233 9.92 13.59 9.67
CA LYS A 233 9.96 13.64 8.21
C LYS A 233 9.47 12.35 7.56
N LEU A 234 9.79 11.18 8.13
CA LEU A 234 9.30 9.90 7.66
C LEU A 234 7.77 9.81 7.79
N ILE A 235 7.24 10.17 8.97
CA ILE A 235 5.79 10.16 9.22
C ILE A 235 5.07 11.14 8.29
N ASP A 236 5.62 12.33 8.11
CA ASP A 236 5.06 13.34 7.22
C ASP A 236 5.02 12.87 5.76
N ALA A 237 6.05 12.15 5.28
CA ALA A 237 6.05 11.60 3.92
C ALA A 237 4.95 10.55 3.71
N TYR A 238 4.75 9.66 4.68
CA TYR A 238 3.69 8.66 4.64
C TYR A 238 2.30 9.29 4.77
N TYR A 239 2.17 10.31 5.62
CA TYR A 239 0.94 11.08 5.75
C TYR A 239 0.60 11.82 4.46
N GLU A 240 1.58 12.47 3.83
CA GLU A 240 1.41 13.13 2.53
C GLU A 240 0.98 12.12 1.45
N ALA A 241 1.65 10.96 1.34
CA ALA A 241 1.31 9.91 0.39
C ALA A 241 -0.17 9.48 0.49
N ALA A 242 -0.64 9.28 1.73
CA ALA A 242 -2.02 8.86 2.00
C ALA A 242 -3.06 9.89 1.53
N HIS A 243 -2.75 11.20 1.67
CA HIS A 243 -3.73 12.27 1.41
C HIS A 243 -3.62 12.90 0.03
N MET A 244 -2.62 12.55 -0.76
CA MET A 244 -2.54 12.98 -2.15
C MET A 244 -3.80 12.58 -2.94
N ASN A 245 -4.19 13.44 -3.90
CA ASN A 245 -5.40 13.25 -4.70
C ASN A 245 -6.68 13.16 -3.82
N PHE A 246 -6.80 14.07 -2.85
CA PHE A 246 -8.00 14.23 -2.01
C PHE A 246 -8.40 12.94 -1.25
N SER A 247 -7.44 12.23 -0.68
CA SER A 247 -7.66 10.97 0.06
C SER A 247 -8.30 9.84 -0.78
N HIS A 248 -8.10 9.87 -2.09
CA HIS A 248 -8.59 8.80 -2.98
C HIS A 248 -7.89 7.44 -2.74
N GLY A 249 -6.81 7.39 -1.96
CA GLY A 249 -6.23 6.14 -1.45
C GLY A 249 -7.24 5.24 -0.72
N LYS A 250 -8.40 5.80 -0.31
CA LYS A 250 -9.51 5.03 0.27
C LYS A 250 -10.03 3.90 -0.64
N TYR A 251 -9.96 4.06 -1.97
CA TYR A 251 -10.42 3.03 -2.91
C TYR A 251 -9.50 1.81 -2.91
N LEU A 252 -8.18 2.04 -2.78
CA LEU A 252 -7.23 0.96 -2.52
C LEU A 252 -7.49 0.33 -1.15
N MET A 253 -7.60 1.14 -0.08
CA MET A 253 -7.90 0.63 1.25
C MET A 253 -9.18 -0.22 1.27
N ALA A 254 -10.25 0.25 0.62
CA ALA A 254 -11.50 -0.49 0.55
C ALA A 254 -11.34 -1.85 -0.14
N SER A 255 -10.51 -1.91 -1.19
CA SER A 255 -10.20 -3.16 -1.88
C SER A 255 -9.35 -4.10 -1.03
N MET A 256 -8.37 -3.58 -0.28
CA MET A 256 -7.52 -4.35 0.63
C MET A 256 -8.33 -4.92 1.80
N GLU A 257 -9.14 -4.10 2.48
CA GLU A 257 -10.00 -4.54 3.60
C GLU A 257 -11.05 -5.59 3.19
N ALA A 258 -11.38 -5.63 1.90
CA ALA A 258 -12.24 -6.64 1.31
C ALA A 258 -11.47 -7.84 0.71
N ASN A 259 -10.15 -7.91 0.89
CA ASN A 259 -9.24 -8.96 0.39
C ASN A 259 -9.18 -9.10 -1.15
N TYR A 260 -9.55 -8.09 -1.92
CA TYR A 260 -9.42 -8.14 -3.38
C TYR A 260 -7.96 -8.11 -3.87
N THR A 261 -7.02 -7.58 -3.05
CA THR A 261 -5.58 -7.57 -3.36
C THR A 261 -4.89 -8.88 -3.01
N LYS A 262 -5.50 -9.73 -2.20
CA LYS A 262 -4.94 -11.03 -1.81
C LYS A 262 -5.07 -12.04 -2.95
N ASN A 263 -4.01 -12.82 -3.15
CA ASN A 263 -4.02 -13.94 -4.10
C ASN A 263 -2.99 -14.98 -3.66
N SER A 264 -3.37 -16.25 -3.69
CA SER A 264 -2.44 -17.35 -3.41
C SER A 264 -1.37 -17.43 -4.50
N ILE A 265 -0.13 -17.39 -4.08
CA ILE A 265 1.03 -17.50 -4.98
C ILE A 265 1.75 -18.84 -4.88
N GLU A 266 1.30 -19.75 -4.03
CA GLU A 266 2.01 -21.00 -3.73
C GLU A 266 2.28 -21.82 -4.98
N HIS A 267 1.28 -21.95 -5.88
CA HIS A 267 1.44 -22.68 -7.12
C HIS A 267 2.43 -21.99 -8.10
N ALA A 268 2.35 -20.67 -8.20
CA ALA A 268 3.27 -19.89 -9.01
C ALA A 268 4.69 -19.98 -8.48
N LEU A 269 4.85 -19.85 -7.15
CA LEU A 269 6.15 -19.94 -6.48
C LEU A 269 6.82 -21.31 -6.69
N LYS A 270 6.05 -22.42 -6.68
CA LYS A 270 6.56 -23.77 -6.98
C LYS A 270 7.13 -23.88 -8.41
N LYS A 271 6.48 -23.22 -9.36
CA LYS A 271 6.85 -23.29 -10.78
C LYS A 271 7.83 -22.21 -11.22
N LEU A 272 8.03 -21.19 -10.39
CA LEU A 272 8.84 -20.04 -10.74
C LEU A 272 10.30 -20.47 -11.03
N GLU A 273 10.79 -20.11 -12.21
CA GLU A 273 12.17 -20.36 -12.62
C GLU A 273 13.11 -19.23 -12.20
N THR A 274 12.60 -18.00 -12.13
CA THR A 274 13.32 -16.82 -11.65
C THR A 274 13.70 -17.03 -10.19
N PRO A 275 14.99 -16.90 -9.80
CA PRO A 275 15.42 -17.06 -8.41
C PRO A 275 14.78 -15.99 -7.51
N ILE A 276 14.36 -16.40 -6.32
CA ILE A 276 13.92 -15.51 -5.26
C ILE A 276 14.90 -15.56 -4.11
N TYR A 277 15.36 -14.38 -3.70
CA TYR A 277 16.18 -14.14 -2.53
C TYR A 277 15.32 -13.46 -1.47
N VAL A 278 15.26 -14.02 -0.26
CA VAL A 278 14.43 -13.48 0.83
C VAL A 278 15.34 -12.78 1.84
N ILE A 279 15.04 -11.52 2.10
CA ILE A 279 15.61 -10.76 3.21
C ILE A 279 14.54 -10.67 4.28
N GLU A 280 14.75 -11.37 5.40
CA GLU A 280 13.74 -11.48 6.47
C GLU A 280 14.24 -10.84 7.77
N SER A 281 13.40 -10.03 8.40
CA SER A 281 13.67 -9.37 9.68
C SER A 281 13.32 -10.31 10.84
N ARG A 282 14.30 -10.78 11.60
CA ARG A 282 14.08 -11.72 12.73
C ARG A 282 13.14 -11.19 13.81
N ASN A 283 13.00 -9.88 13.92
CA ASN A 283 12.14 -9.25 14.92
C ASN A 283 10.67 -9.14 14.47
N MET A 284 10.34 -9.58 13.25
CA MET A 284 8.94 -9.73 12.82
C MET A 284 8.31 -10.97 13.45
N LYS A 285 7.00 -10.88 13.70
CA LYS A 285 6.22 -12.03 14.14
C LYS A 285 6.26 -13.13 13.07
N ASP A 286 6.46 -14.37 13.50
CA ASP A 286 6.48 -15.55 12.62
C ASP A 286 7.53 -15.51 11.48
N ALA A 287 8.52 -14.60 11.55
CA ALA A 287 9.54 -14.39 10.52
C ALA A 287 10.19 -15.70 10.02
N ILE A 288 10.65 -16.57 10.94
CA ILE A 288 11.27 -17.84 10.60
C ILE A 288 10.29 -18.76 9.86
N ALA A 289 9.05 -18.86 10.36
CA ALA A 289 8.04 -19.70 9.75
C ALA A 289 7.62 -19.19 8.34
N ILE A 290 7.60 -17.87 8.16
CA ILE A 290 7.33 -17.26 6.85
C ILE A 290 8.45 -17.59 5.88
N ALA A 291 9.70 -17.28 6.21
CA ALA A 291 10.85 -17.56 5.36
C ALA A 291 10.98 -19.07 5.04
N ASP A 292 10.81 -19.95 6.03
CA ASP A 292 10.81 -21.40 5.84
C ASP A 292 9.70 -21.87 4.89
N SER A 293 8.52 -21.23 4.91
CA SER A 293 7.43 -21.54 3.99
C SER A 293 7.80 -21.24 2.53
N TYR A 294 8.47 -20.12 2.29
CA TYR A 294 9.00 -19.78 0.96
C TYR A 294 10.08 -20.77 0.52
N LYS A 295 11.03 -21.10 1.40
CA LYS A 295 12.08 -22.09 1.13
C LYS A 295 11.54 -23.48 0.86
N LYS A 296 10.56 -23.92 1.65
CA LYS A 296 9.89 -25.23 1.48
C LYS A 296 9.10 -25.31 0.18
N THR A 297 8.46 -24.20 -0.23
CA THR A 297 7.66 -24.14 -1.44
C THR A 297 8.53 -24.16 -2.70
N ASN A 298 9.67 -23.48 -2.68
CA ASN A 298 10.69 -23.55 -3.73
C ASN A 298 12.09 -23.61 -3.11
N SER A 299 12.73 -24.78 -3.20
CA SER A 299 14.03 -25.04 -2.54
C SER A 299 15.19 -24.19 -3.09
N ARG A 300 15.01 -23.56 -4.27
CA ARG A 300 16.01 -22.64 -4.84
C ARG A 300 16.04 -21.28 -4.16
N ASN A 301 15.01 -20.92 -3.39
CA ASN A 301 14.98 -19.66 -2.65
C ASN A 301 16.11 -19.64 -1.60
N GLU A 302 16.85 -18.54 -1.55
CA GLU A 302 17.87 -18.28 -0.55
C GLU A 302 17.36 -17.25 0.46
N ILE A 303 17.76 -17.41 1.73
CA ILE A 303 17.23 -16.57 2.82
C ILE A 303 18.40 -15.95 3.58
N VAL A 304 18.32 -14.64 3.78
CA VAL A 304 19.18 -13.89 4.69
C VAL A 304 18.33 -13.27 5.78
N TYR A 305 18.74 -13.48 7.02
CA TYR A 305 18.07 -12.91 8.19
C TYR A 305 18.80 -11.66 8.68
N LEU A 306 18.03 -10.59 8.89
CA LEU A 306 18.51 -9.35 9.49
C LEU A 306 17.96 -9.21 10.92
N SER A 307 18.80 -8.73 11.83
CA SER A 307 18.42 -8.47 13.23
C SER A 307 18.32 -6.96 13.49
N ASN A 308 17.64 -6.59 14.59
CA ASN A 308 17.44 -5.21 15.02
C ASN A 308 16.64 -4.36 14.00
N CYS A 309 15.72 -4.98 13.29
CA CYS A 309 14.78 -4.33 12.37
C CYS A 309 13.45 -5.08 12.35
N LYS A 310 12.39 -4.40 11.90
CA LYS A 310 11.08 -5.01 11.69
C LYS A 310 10.64 -4.84 10.22
N LYS A 311 9.42 -4.34 9.97
CA LYS A 311 8.72 -4.34 8.68
C LYS A 311 9.52 -3.69 7.54
N TYR A 312 10.21 -2.57 7.80
CA TYR A 312 10.94 -1.80 6.78
C TYR A 312 12.45 -1.72 7.08
N PRO A 313 13.22 -2.83 6.96
CA PRO A 313 14.65 -2.83 7.20
C PRO A 313 15.40 -1.85 6.30
N GLN A 314 14.93 -1.61 5.06
CA GLN A 314 15.48 -0.62 4.12
C GLN A 314 15.39 0.83 4.62
N LEU A 315 14.48 1.12 5.55
CA LEU A 315 14.38 2.41 6.24
C LEU A 315 15.10 2.41 7.59
N GLU A 316 15.20 1.27 8.27
CA GLU A 316 15.75 1.17 9.62
C GLU A 316 17.26 0.89 9.65
N ILE A 317 17.71 -0.05 8.80
CA ILE A 317 19.11 -0.53 8.71
C ILE A 317 19.59 -0.61 7.26
N ALA A 318 19.41 0.49 6.51
CA ALA A 318 19.63 0.58 5.07
C ALA A 318 20.98 -0.02 4.60
N ASP A 319 22.07 0.15 5.39
CA ASP A 319 23.39 -0.35 5.03
C ASP A 319 23.41 -1.88 4.96
N LYS A 320 22.79 -2.53 5.94
CA LYS A 320 22.70 -4.00 5.98
C LYS A 320 21.83 -4.56 4.87
N VAL A 321 20.77 -3.83 4.51
CA VAL A 321 19.91 -4.21 3.38
C VAL A 321 20.68 -4.12 2.07
N VAL A 322 21.46 -3.05 1.85
CA VAL A 322 22.29 -2.91 0.65
C VAL A 322 23.38 -3.99 0.59
N GLU A 323 24.05 -4.31 1.71
CA GLU A 323 25.00 -5.42 1.78
C GLU A 323 24.35 -6.75 1.35
N ALA A 324 23.13 -7.04 1.81
CA ALA A 324 22.39 -8.25 1.44
C ALA A 324 22.00 -8.24 -0.05
N ILE A 325 21.52 -7.09 -0.58
CA ILE A 325 21.21 -6.92 -1.99
C ILE A 325 22.46 -7.17 -2.86
N ASP A 326 23.59 -6.52 -2.53
CA ASP A 326 24.86 -6.67 -3.25
C ASP A 326 25.38 -8.11 -3.24
N MET A 327 25.04 -8.90 -2.21
CA MET A 327 25.40 -10.31 -2.15
C MET A 327 24.61 -11.15 -3.16
N PHE A 328 23.35 -10.81 -3.39
CA PHE A 328 22.46 -11.56 -4.29
C PHE A 328 22.59 -11.13 -5.77
N LEU A 329 22.94 -9.86 -6.04
CA LEU A 329 23.09 -9.30 -7.38
C LEU A 329 24.54 -9.35 -7.93
N LYS A 330 25.32 -10.35 -7.54
CA LYS A 330 26.71 -10.54 -8.00
C LYS A 330 26.79 -11.08 -9.40
#